data_db811d697b9fea824a7ccf02f117dd34
#
_entry.id   db811d697b9fea824a7ccf02f117dd34
#
_cell.length_a   1.000
_cell.length_b   1.000
_cell.length_c   1.000
_cell.angle_alpha   90.00
_cell.angle_beta   90.00
_cell.angle_gamma   90.00
#
_symmetry.space_group_name_H-M   'P 1'
#
loop_
_entity.id
_entity.type
_entity.pdbx_description
1 polymer ?
#
loop_
_entity_poly.entity_id
_entity_poly.type
_entity_poly.pdbx_seq_one_letter_code
_entity_poly.pdbx_strand_id
1 'polypeptide(L)'
;MSKILVSYFSASGITKKVAEKVATAINGDLFEIEPKEKYTKNDLDWTNKLSRSSIEMNENIKPEIVNKVLNLDDYDKVVLAFPIWWYKEPTIIDKFLEENDMTGKKVYVFVTSGSSSIDSTYKSLQDNFPNLIFISGKRFTGAESEEDYKSWLV
;
A
#
# COMPACT_ATOMS: atom_id res chain seq x y z
N MET A 1 12.25 -18.69 11.05
CA MET A 1 10.81 -18.48 10.80
C MET A 1 10.61 -17.26 9.91
N SER A 2 9.77 -17.43 8.90
CA SER A 2 9.43 -16.30 8.03
C SER A 2 8.61 -15.27 8.78
N LYS A 3 8.99 -14.02 8.66
CA LYS A 3 8.18 -12.92 9.18
C LYS A 3 7.51 -12.20 8.03
N ILE A 4 6.34 -11.66 8.30
CA ILE A 4 5.54 -10.93 7.32
C ILE A 4 5.39 -9.49 7.78
N LEU A 5 5.74 -8.55 6.92
CA LEU A 5 5.55 -7.13 7.16
C LEU A 5 4.27 -6.68 6.46
N VAL A 6 3.36 -6.07 7.20
CA VAL A 6 2.15 -5.44 6.61
C VAL A 6 2.39 -3.94 6.62
N SER A 7 2.82 -3.41 5.49
CA SER A 7 3.05 -1.98 5.30
C SER A 7 1.84 -1.35 4.62
N TYR A 8 1.40 -0.21 5.13
CA TYR A 8 0.20 0.43 4.58
C TYR A 8 0.31 1.95 4.60
N PHE A 9 -0.35 2.56 3.63
CA PHE A 9 -0.65 3.99 3.62
C PHE A 9 -2.16 4.16 3.70
N SER A 10 -2.62 5.00 4.61
CA SER A 10 -4.06 5.26 4.79
C SER A 10 -4.29 6.75 4.97
N ALA A 11 -5.00 7.35 4.01
CA ALA A 11 -5.30 8.77 4.05
C ALA A 11 -6.56 9.07 4.88
N SER A 12 -7.56 8.19 4.81
CA SER A 12 -8.87 8.39 5.48
C SER A 12 -9.15 7.43 6.62
N GLY A 13 -8.23 6.49 6.89
CA GLY A 13 -8.38 5.49 7.95
C GLY A 13 -8.98 4.17 7.48
N ILE A 14 -9.50 4.08 6.28
CA ILE A 14 -10.13 2.86 5.76
C ILE A 14 -9.09 1.77 5.55
N THR A 15 -8.01 2.07 4.83
CA THR A 15 -6.93 1.11 4.57
C THR A 15 -6.29 0.64 5.88
N LYS A 16 -6.12 1.56 6.84
CA LYS A 16 -5.56 1.23 8.15
C LYS A 16 -6.37 0.12 8.83
N LYS A 17 -7.69 0.24 8.85
CA LYS A 17 -8.55 -0.76 9.49
C LYS A 17 -8.42 -2.13 8.84
N VAL A 18 -8.35 -2.17 7.52
CA VAL A 18 -8.20 -3.43 6.79
C VAL A 18 -6.81 -4.02 7.03
N ALA A 19 -5.78 -3.18 7.02
CA ALA A 19 -4.40 -3.62 7.28
C ALA A 19 -4.26 -4.22 8.69
N GLU A 20 -4.93 -3.64 9.68
CA GLU A 20 -4.94 -4.19 11.04
C GLU A 20 -5.59 -5.57 11.09
N LYS A 21 -6.69 -5.77 10.38
CA LYS A 21 -7.35 -7.08 10.28
C LYS A 21 -6.47 -8.11 9.60
N VAL A 22 -5.83 -7.73 8.51
CA VAL A 22 -4.92 -8.61 7.78
C VAL A 22 -3.74 -9.01 8.67
N ALA A 23 -3.11 -8.04 9.32
CA ALA A 23 -1.97 -8.31 10.19
C ALA A 23 -2.33 -9.25 11.34
N THR A 24 -3.50 -9.06 11.94
CA THR A 24 -3.97 -9.96 13.01
C THR A 24 -4.20 -11.37 12.48
N ALA A 25 -4.83 -11.50 11.31
CA ALA A 25 -5.15 -12.81 10.74
C ALA A 25 -3.91 -13.62 10.40
N ILE A 26 -2.87 -12.97 9.89
CA ILE A 26 -1.65 -13.65 9.41
C ILE A 26 -0.48 -13.58 10.41
N ASN A 27 -0.72 -12.98 11.57
CA ASN A 27 0.32 -12.75 12.58
C ASN A 27 1.52 -11.98 12.02
N GLY A 28 1.23 -10.91 11.28
CA GLY A 28 2.23 -10.04 10.68
C GLY A 28 2.48 -8.80 11.51
N ASP A 29 3.59 -8.14 11.24
CA ASP A 29 3.95 -6.88 11.89
C ASP A 29 3.43 -5.71 11.06
N LEU A 30 2.80 -4.73 11.70
CA LEU A 30 2.27 -3.53 11.04
C LEU A 30 3.33 -2.45 10.92
N PHE A 31 3.36 -1.80 9.77
CA PHE A 31 4.19 -0.62 9.54
C PHE A 31 3.36 0.42 8.79
N GLU A 32 3.17 1.58 9.40
CA GLU A 32 2.46 2.68 8.76
C GLU A 32 3.42 3.52 7.93
N ILE A 33 3.09 3.70 6.64
CA ILE A 33 3.81 4.60 5.75
C ILE A 33 3.25 6.00 6.02
N GLU A 34 4.00 6.81 6.79
CA GLU A 34 3.53 8.13 7.22
C GLU A 34 4.10 9.24 6.36
N PRO A 35 3.26 10.04 5.68
CA PRO A 35 3.75 11.23 5.00
C PRO A 35 4.19 12.27 6.03
N LYS A 36 5.24 13.01 5.72
CA LYS A 36 5.71 14.09 6.60
C LYS A 36 4.61 15.11 6.88
N GLU A 37 3.83 15.44 5.85
CA GLU A 37 2.63 16.25 5.98
C GLU A 37 1.41 15.36 5.80
N LYS A 38 0.59 15.25 6.85
CA LYS A 38 -0.62 14.44 6.79
C LYS A 38 -1.63 15.04 5.82
N TYR A 39 -2.39 14.16 5.17
CA TYR A 39 -3.44 14.59 4.25
C TYR A 39 -4.66 15.08 5.00
N THR A 40 -5.14 16.27 4.64
CA THR A 40 -6.40 16.81 5.15
C THR A 40 -7.53 16.38 4.23
N LYS A 41 -8.77 16.63 4.65
CA LYS A 41 -9.94 16.36 3.81
C LYS A 41 -9.87 17.13 2.48
N ASN A 42 -9.42 18.37 2.52
CA ASN A 42 -9.27 19.17 1.31
C ASN A 42 -8.16 18.64 0.40
N ASP A 43 -7.08 18.10 0.98
CA ASP A 43 -5.99 17.48 0.22
C ASP A 43 -6.46 16.28 -0.58
N LEU A 44 -7.51 15.60 -0.11
CA LEU A 44 -8.04 14.39 -0.71
C LEU A 44 -9.21 14.64 -1.68
N ASP A 45 -9.58 15.89 -1.92
CA ASP A 45 -10.68 16.24 -2.82
C ASP A 45 -10.29 15.98 -4.28
N TRP A 46 -10.61 14.77 -4.76
CA TRP A 46 -10.28 14.35 -6.12
C TRP A 46 -11.05 15.12 -7.19
N THR A 47 -12.14 15.82 -6.81
CA THR A 47 -12.90 16.66 -7.75
C THR A 47 -12.25 18.00 -8.00
N ASN A 48 -11.33 18.42 -7.14
CA ASN A 48 -10.58 19.67 -7.27
C ASN A 48 -9.20 19.39 -7.88
N LYS A 49 -8.97 19.85 -9.09
CA LYS A 49 -7.70 19.66 -9.81
C LYS A 49 -6.52 20.33 -9.13
N LEU A 50 -6.75 21.26 -8.22
CA LEU A 50 -5.72 21.97 -7.47
C LEU A 50 -5.49 21.37 -6.09
N SER A 51 -6.22 20.29 -5.70
CA SER A 51 -5.97 19.64 -4.43
C SER A 51 -4.61 18.95 -4.43
N ARG A 52 -4.05 18.75 -3.24
CA ARG A 52 -2.73 18.12 -3.08
C ARG A 52 -2.65 16.76 -3.78
N SER A 53 -3.63 15.89 -3.56
CA SER A 53 -3.62 14.56 -4.17
C SER A 53 -3.71 14.63 -5.70
N SER A 54 -4.52 15.54 -6.23
CA SER A 54 -4.63 15.73 -7.69
C SER A 54 -3.30 16.18 -8.29
N ILE A 55 -2.63 17.12 -7.66
CA ILE A 55 -1.34 17.64 -8.13
C ILE A 55 -0.26 16.56 -8.03
N GLU A 56 -0.21 15.85 -6.91
CA GLU A 56 0.78 14.77 -6.73
C GLU A 56 0.63 13.69 -7.80
N MET A 57 -0.59 13.30 -8.12
CA MET A 57 -0.83 12.25 -9.10
C MET A 57 -0.57 12.73 -10.54
N ASN A 58 -0.96 13.98 -10.88
CA ASN A 58 -0.76 14.52 -12.22
C ASN A 58 0.71 14.83 -12.53
N GLU A 59 1.43 15.34 -11.55
CA GLU A 59 2.82 15.77 -11.73
C GLU A 59 3.83 14.78 -11.20
N ASN A 60 3.37 13.62 -10.73
CA ASN A 60 4.20 12.57 -10.15
C ASN A 60 5.11 13.11 -9.03
N ILE A 61 4.54 13.94 -8.16
CA ILE A 61 5.23 14.45 -6.99
C ILE A 61 5.13 13.41 -5.88
N LYS A 62 6.27 13.00 -5.35
CA LYS A 62 6.34 11.98 -4.29
C LYS A 62 6.54 12.68 -2.94
N PRO A 63 5.58 12.56 -2.01
CA PRO A 63 5.72 13.21 -0.70
C PRO A 63 6.80 12.52 0.14
N GLU A 64 7.40 13.29 1.04
CA GLU A 64 8.39 12.74 1.98
C GLU A 64 7.71 11.83 3.00
N ILE A 65 8.42 10.76 3.37
CA ILE A 65 7.99 9.78 4.37
C ILE A 65 8.79 10.00 5.64
N VAL A 66 8.11 10.00 6.79
CA VAL A 66 8.73 10.29 8.10
C VAL A 66 9.64 9.16 8.58
N ASN A 67 9.30 7.92 8.26
CA ASN A 67 9.93 6.75 8.86
C ASN A 67 10.38 5.74 7.81
N LYS A 68 11.32 4.88 8.20
CA LYS A 68 11.82 3.76 7.38
C LYS A 68 11.65 2.46 8.14
N VAL A 69 11.55 1.37 7.40
CA VAL A 69 11.55 0.03 8.01
C VAL A 69 12.98 -0.27 8.47
N LEU A 70 13.18 -0.37 9.77
CA LEU A 70 14.52 -0.55 10.35
C LEU A 70 15.05 -1.99 10.26
N ASN A 71 14.14 -2.96 10.26
CA ASN A 71 14.49 -4.38 10.30
C ASN A 71 13.99 -5.12 9.06
N LEU A 72 14.13 -4.49 7.90
CA LEU A 72 13.58 -5.00 6.64
C LEU A 72 14.08 -6.41 6.30
N ASP A 73 15.34 -6.71 6.63
CA ASP A 73 15.94 -8.01 6.34
C ASP A 73 15.29 -9.17 7.10
N ASP A 74 14.56 -8.87 8.17
CA ASP A 74 13.86 -9.91 8.95
C ASP A 74 12.63 -10.46 8.21
N TYR A 75 12.19 -9.79 7.15
CA TYR A 75 10.96 -10.14 6.44
C TYR A 75 11.27 -10.75 5.08
N ASP A 76 10.65 -11.87 4.78
CA ASP A 76 10.70 -12.49 3.45
C ASP A 76 9.42 -12.27 2.65
N LYS A 77 8.33 -11.91 3.32
CA LYS A 77 7.06 -11.53 2.68
C LYS A 77 6.66 -10.13 3.13
N VAL A 78 6.19 -9.34 2.19
CA VAL A 78 5.73 -7.97 2.45
C VAL A 78 4.34 -7.81 1.86
N VAL A 79 3.41 -7.35 2.68
CA VAL A 79 2.10 -6.91 2.22
C VAL A 79 2.16 -5.40 2.07
N LEU A 80 1.75 -4.92 0.91
CA LEU A 80 1.71 -3.50 0.59
C LEU A 80 0.26 -3.09 0.39
N ALA A 81 -0.23 -2.15 1.19
CA ALA A 81 -1.64 -1.79 1.22
C ALA A 81 -1.85 -0.28 1.07
N PHE A 82 -2.82 0.11 0.28
CA PHE A 82 -3.10 1.53 0.04
C PHE A 82 -4.47 1.72 -0.63
N PRO A 83 -5.03 2.94 -0.59
CA PRO A 83 -6.23 3.25 -1.38
C PRO A 83 -5.85 3.52 -2.83
N ILE A 84 -6.73 3.16 -3.76
CA ILE A 84 -6.51 3.47 -5.19
C ILE A 84 -6.82 4.95 -5.43
N TRP A 85 -5.89 5.65 -6.08
CA TRP A 85 -6.06 7.02 -6.54
C TRP A 85 -5.92 7.06 -8.07
N TRP A 86 -7.00 7.42 -8.77
CA TRP A 86 -7.00 7.48 -10.24
C TRP A 86 -6.45 6.21 -10.89
N TYR A 87 -6.94 5.05 -10.43
CA TYR A 87 -6.57 3.72 -10.95
C TYR A 87 -5.10 3.35 -10.76
N LYS A 88 -4.39 4.07 -9.89
CA LYS A 88 -2.97 3.83 -9.60
C LYS A 88 -2.72 3.83 -8.09
N GLU A 89 -1.50 3.45 -7.74
CA GLU A 89 -1.02 3.64 -6.38
C GLU A 89 -0.75 5.13 -6.12
N PRO A 90 -1.03 5.64 -4.92
CA PRO A 90 -0.58 6.97 -4.54
C PRO A 90 0.94 7.09 -4.68
N THR A 91 1.44 8.25 -5.06
CA THR A 91 2.89 8.42 -5.31
C THR A 91 3.76 8.16 -4.09
N ILE A 92 3.20 8.26 -2.88
CA ILE A 92 3.91 7.90 -1.65
C ILE A 92 4.31 6.42 -1.62
N ILE A 93 3.55 5.56 -2.28
CA ILE A 93 3.86 4.13 -2.38
C ILE A 93 5.13 3.92 -3.21
N ASP A 94 5.25 4.62 -4.33
CA ASP A 94 6.47 4.58 -5.14
C ASP A 94 7.67 5.06 -4.32
N LYS A 95 7.49 6.14 -3.56
CA LYS A 95 8.53 6.67 -2.67
C LYS A 95 8.96 5.63 -1.63
N PHE A 96 8.00 4.95 -1.02
CA PHE A 96 8.26 3.90 -0.03
C PHE A 96 9.11 2.77 -0.63
N LEU A 97 8.75 2.32 -1.84
CA LEU A 97 9.48 1.25 -2.52
C LEU A 97 10.87 1.69 -2.99
N GLU A 98 11.04 2.98 -3.30
CA GLU A 98 12.36 3.52 -3.64
C GLU A 98 13.28 3.61 -2.43
N GLU A 99 12.71 3.88 -1.24
CA GLU A 99 13.49 4.05 -0.01
C GLU A 99 13.71 2.76 0.77
N ASN A 100 12.92 1.72 0.49
CA ASN A 100 12.99 0.43 1.19
C ASN A 100 13.12 -0.67 0.14
N ASP A 101 14.30 -1.25 0.03
CA ASP A 101 14.61 -2.25 -0.99
C ASP A 101 13.90 -3.58 -0.70
N MET A 102 12.92 -3.92 -1.52
CA MET A 102 12.13 -5.16 -1.39
C MET A 102 12.64 -6.27 -2.32
N THR A 103 13.80 -6.10 -2.94
CA THR A 103 14.35 -7.10 -3.86
C THR A 103 14.51 -8.44 -3.16
N GLY A 104 14.07 -9.51 -3.82
CA GLY A 104 14.14 -10.87 -3.27
C GLY A 104 13.01 -11.25 -2.33
N LYS A 105 12.19 -10.31 -1.94
CA LYS A 105 11.03 -10.56 -1.06
C LYS A 105 9.79 -10.81 -1.90
N LYS A 106 8.86 -11.62 -1.37
CA LYS A 106 7.57 -11.85 -1.99
C LYS A 106 6.63 -10.71 -1.61
N VAL A 107 6.16 -9.95 -2.60
CA VAL A 107 5.30 -8.78 -2.37
C VAL A 107 3.86 -9.12 -2.73
N TYR A 108 2.98 -8.92 -1.77
CA TYR A 108 1.54 -9.09 -1.92
C TYR A 108 0.91 -7.71 -1.80
N VAL A 109 0.03 -7.35 -2.72
CA VAL A 109 -0.59 -6.04 -2.75
C VAL A 109 -2.08 -6.16 -2.50
N PHE A 110 -2.63 -5.39 -1.57
CA PHE A 110 -4.07 -5.21 -1.53
C PHE A 110 -4.42 -3.73 -1.53
N VAL A 111 -5.57 -3.45 -2.09
CA VAL A 111 -6.07 -2.08 -2.18
C VAL A 111 -7.44 -1.97 -1.56
N THR A 112 -7.78 -0.77 -1.11
CA THR A 112 -9.14 -0.42 -0.72
C THR A 112 -9.70 0.56 -1.73
N SER A 113 -10.93 0.37 -2.13
CA SER A 113 -11.63 1.26 -3.06
C SER A 113 -13.12 1.00 -2.97
N GLY A 114 -13.93 1.95 -3.43
CA GLY A 114 -15.38 1.78 -3.48
C GLY A 114 -15.80 0.72 -4.50
N SER A 115 -15.20 0.74 -5.69
CA SER A 115 -15.57 -0.16 -6.78
C SER A 115 -14.45 -0.41 -7.79
N SER A 116 -13.38 0.38 -7.77
CA SER A 116 -12.28 0.22 -8.74
C SER A 116 -11.54 -1.09 -8.50
N SER A 117 -11.27 -1.82 -9.59
CA SER A 117 -10.48 -3.05 -9.51
C SER A 117 -9.01 -2.73 -9.32
N ILE A 118 -8.25 -3.73 -8.87
CA ILE A 118 -6.80 -3.58 -8.66
C ILE A 118 -5.99 -3.67 -9.95
N ASP A 119 -6.56 -4.13 -11.05
CA ASP A 119 -5.81 -4.54 -12.24
C ASP A 119 -4.85 -3.46 -12.76
N SER A 120 -5.32 -2.23 -12.97
CA SER A 120 -4.48 -1.13 -13.47
C SER A 120 -3.38 -0.75 -12.48
N THR A 121 -3.70 -0.75 -11.20
CA THR A 121 -2.75 -0.43 -10.12
C THR A 121 -1.65 -1.49 -10.02
N TYR A 122 -2.03 -2.74 -10.08
CA TYR A 122 -1.08 -3.86 -10.01
C TYR A 122 -0.12 -3.83 -11.19
N LYS A 123 -0.64 -3.56 -12.38
CA LYS A 123 0.18 -3.40 -13.59
C LYS A 123 1.13 -2.22 -13.46
N SER A 124 0.66 -1.10 -12.93
CA SER A 124 1.49 0.10 -12.71
C SER A 124 2.68 -0.22 -11.79
N LEU A 125 2.44 -0.94 -10.69
CA LEU A 125 3.50 -1.33 -9.77
C LEU A 125 4.51 -2.27 -10.44
N GLN A 126 4.03 -3.25 -11.20
CA GLN A 126 4.91 -4.18 -11.91
C GLN A 126 5.76 -3.47 -12.97
N ASP A 127 5.18 -2.51 -13.67
CA ASP A 127 5.89 -1.74 -14.70
C ASP A 127 6.94 -0.81 -14.08
N ASN A 128 6.61 -0.18 -12.94
CA ASN A 128 7.50 0.77 -12.26
C ASN A 128 8.61 0.09 -11.46
N PHE A 129 8.36 -1.14 -10.99
CA PHE A 129 9.31 -1.89 -10.16
C PHE A 129 9.50 -3.31 -10.70
N PRO A 130 10.10 -3.44 -11.91
CA PRO A 130 10.20 -4.75 -12.58
C PRO A 130 11.14 -5.74 -11.86
N ASN A 131 11.95 -5.25 -10.92
CA ASN A 131 12.86 -6.11 -10.15
C ASN A 131 12.23 -6.73 -8.92
N LEU A 132 11.00 -6.32 -8.56
CA LEU A 132 10.31 -6.86 -7.40
C LEU A 132 9.49 -8.09 -7.78
N ILE A 133 9.33 -9.00 -6.83
CA ILE A 133 8.57 -10.24 -7.02
C ILE A 133 7.15 -10.02 -6.51
N PHE A 134 6.24 -9.64 -7.42
CA PHE A 134 4.82 -9.47 -7.08
C PHE A 134 4.11 -10.81 -7.21
N ILE A 135 3.56 -11.30 -6.10
CA ILE A 135 2.90 -12.63 -6.05
C ILE A 135 1.41 -12.51 -6.34
N SER A 136 0.73 -11.54 -5.74
CA SER A 136 -0.71 -11.41 -5.87
C SER A 136 -1.16 -9.99 -5.57
N GLY A 137 -2.23 -9.57 -6.25
CA GLY A 137 -2.90 -8.32 -5.97
C GLY A 137 -4.39 -8.55 -5.75
N LYS A 138 -4.98 -7.89 -4.76
CA LYS A 138 -6.39 -8.05 -4.43
C LYS A 138 -7.01 -6.75 -3.91
N ARG A 139 -8.33 -6.63 -4.09
CA ARG A 139 -9.10 -5.57 -3.47
C ARG A 139 -9.80 -6.14 -2.24
N PHE A 140 -9.60 -5.50 -1.09
CA PHE A 140 -10.27 -5.88 0.15
C PHE A 140 -11.21 -4.77 0.61
N THR A 141 -12.32 -5.17 1.20
CA THR A 141 -13.34 -4.24 1.71
C THR A 141 -13.31 -4.13 3.24
N GLY A 142 -12.67 -5.09 3.90
CA GLY A 142 -12.70 -5.23 5.35
C GLY A 142 -13.79 -6.18 5.84
N ALA A 143 -14.64 -6.67 4.92
CA ALA A 143 -15.70 -7.63 5.26
C ALA A 143 -15.24 -9.08 5.12
N GLU A 144 -14.03 -9.31 4.60
CA GLU A 144 -13.48 -10.65 4.44
C GLU A 144 -13.26 -11.32 5.80
N SER A 145 -13.28 -12.66 5.81
CA SER A 145 -13.00 -13.45 7.00
C SER A 145 -11.50 -13.54 7.25
N GLU A 146 -11.14 -13.93 8.47
CA GLU A 146 -9.75 -14.22 8.83
C GLU A 146 -9.14 -15.27 7.90
N GLU A 147 -9.91 -16.30 7.57
CA GLU A 147 -9.48 -17.36 6.66
C GLU A 147 -9.21 -16.84 5.25
N ASP A 148 -10.00 -15.87 4.78
CA ASP A 148 -9.79 -15.26 3.47
C ASP A 148 -8.41 -14.59 3.39
N TYR A 149 -8.00 -13.89 4.45
CA TYR A 149 -6.70 -13.23 4.49
C TYR A 149 -5.56 -14.24 4.56
N LYS A 150 -5.71 -15.30 5.36
CA LYS A 150 -4.69 -16.36 5.48
C LYS A 150 -4.49 -17.08 4.15
N SER A 151 -5.57 -17.43 3.48
CA SER A 151 -5.54 -18.16 2.21
C SER A 151 -4.86 -17.35 1.12
N TRP A 152 -5.04 -16.03 1.13
CA TRP A 152 -4.45 -15.15 0.14
C TRP A 152 -2.92 -15.18 0.16
N LEU A 153 -2.31 -15.36 1.32
CA LEU A 153 -0.86 -15.30 1.50
C LEU A 153 -0.12 -16.62 1.30
N VAL A 154 -0.80 -17.62 0.87
CA VAL A 154 -0.19 -18.93 0.61
C VAL A 154 0.60 -18.96 -0.68
#